data_66db8e754cb0e88775e85d3c12af51dc
#
_entry.id   66db8e754cb0e88775e85d3c12af51dc
#
_cell.length_a   1.000
_cell.length_b   1.000
_cell.length_c   1.000
_cell.angle_alpha   90.00
_cell.angle_beta   90.00
_cell.angle_gamma   90.00
#
_symmetry.space_group_name_H-M   'P 1'
#
loop_
_entity.id
_entity.type
_entity.pdbx_description
1 polymer ?
#
loop_
_entity_poly.entity_id
_entity_poly.type
_entity_poly.pdbx_seq_one_letter_code
_entity_poly.pdbx_strand_id
1 'polypeptide(L)'
;MDVMNAFDSQAEDSPTSLGRSLRRRPLARKKLSEMVEEELEQMIRRHEFGEGEQLPSERELMAFFNVGRPSVREALAALKRKGLVQINNGERARVSRPSADTIISELSGMAKDFLTHPGGIAHFEQLRLFFESSLVRYAAEHATDEQIALLTKALEINSQSLDDNALFIRSDVEFHRVLAEIPGNPIFMAIHVALLDWLIAARPSVPDRELHEHNNLSYQQHIVIVDAIRQRDPDKADRALQTHLNSVSATWRALGKKSQKMR
;
A
#
# COMPACT_ATOMS: atom_id res chain seq x y z
N MET A 1 79.46 -26.81 -20.00
CA MET A 1 79.58 -25.53 -20.68
C MET A 1 78.22 -25.12 -21.01
N ASP A 2 77.61 -24.59 -20.12
CA ASP A 2 76.94 -23.31 -19.90
C ASP A 2 76.03 -22.88 -21.00
N VAL A 3 74.76 -23.01 -20.75
CA VAL A 3 73.76 -22.07 -21.21
C VAL A 3 72.75 -21.83 -20.09
N MET A 4 72.84 -20.69 -19.51
CA MET A 4 71.91 -20.16 -18.53
C MET A 4 70.90 -19.27 -19.23
N ASN A 5 69.66 -19.66 -19.15
CA ASN A 5 68.52 -18.94 -18.68
C ASN A 5 68.39 -17.45 -18.88
N ALA A 6 67.26 -17.10 -19.51
CA ALA A 6 66.52 -15.87 -19.17
C ALA A 6 65.06 -16.12 -19.52
N PHE A 7 64.28 -16.48 -18.53
CA PHE A 7 62.83 -16.31 -18.56
C PHE A 7 62.51 -14.99 -17.91
N ASP A 8 62.22 -14.00 -18.70
CA ASP A 8 61.67 -12.74 -18.25
C ASP A 8 60.13 -12.85 -18.41
N SER A 9 59.45 -13.09 -17.33
CA SER A 9 58.02 -13.10 -17.23
C SER A 9 57.54 -11.70 -16.88
N GLN A 10 57.11 -10.96 -17.88
CA GLN A 10 56.30 -9.75 -17.66
C GLN A 10 54.90 -10.19 -17.20
N ALA A 11 54.67 -10.12 -15.90
CA ALA A 11 53.34 -10.12 -15.34
C ALA A 11 52.77 -8.70 -15.50
N GLU A 12 51.88 -8.55 -16.44
CA GLU A 12 51.05 -7.38 -16.55
C GLU A 12 50.12 -7.30 -15.34
N ASP A 13 50.46 -6.38 -14.44
CA ASP A 13 49.58 -5.94 -13.33
C ASP A 13 48.41 -5.17 -13.90
N SER A 14 47.29 -5.84 -14.01
CA SER A 14 45.99 -5.19 -14.27
C SER A 14 45.58 -4.42 -13.02
N PRO A 15 45.39 -3.12 -13.06
CA PRO A 15 44.96 -2.37 -11.88
C PRO A 15 43.49 -2.69 -11.63
N THR A 16 43.27 -3.46 -10.59
CA THR A 16 41.94 -3.70 -9.97
C THR A 16 41.27 -2.37 -9.72
N SER A 17 40.10 -2.17 -10.33
CA SER A 17 39.26 -0.96 -10.32
C SER A 17 38.58 -0.65 -8.98
N LEU A 18 39.30 -0.78 -7.86
CA LEU A 18 38.88 -0.46 -6.49
C LEU A 18 39.33 0.92 -6.00
N GLY A 19 39.67 1.81 -6.91
CA GLY A 19 40.14 3.18 -6.61
C GLY A 19 39.02 4.23 -6.51
N ARG A 20 37.77 3.91 -6.16
CA ARG A 20 36.85 4.93 -5.66
C ARG A 20 37.25 5.28 -4.23
N SER A 21 38.12 6.31 -4.11
CA SER A 21 38.44 6.95 -2.86
C SER A 21 37.15 7.22 -2.08
N LEU A 22 36.92 6.43 -1.05
CA LEU A 22 35.91 6.70 -0.03
C LEU A 22 36.33 8.00 0.67
N ARG A 23 35.88 9.14 0.18
CA ARG A 23 36.01 10.40 0.91
C ARG A 23 35.33 10.20 2.26
N ARG A 24 36.06 10.45 3.34
CA ARG A 24 35.49 10.45 4.70
C ARG A 24 34.25 11.34 4.70
N ARG A 25 33.06 10.73 4.73
CA ARG A 25 31.83 11.43 5.06
C ARG A 25 31.71 11.39 6.58
N PRO A 26 31.79 12.54 7.25
CA PRO A 26 31.47 12.55 8.67
C PRO A 26 30.05 12.05 8.83
N LEU A 27 29.83 11.07 9.71
CA LEU A 27 28.49 10.66 10.10
C LEU A 27 27.81 11.91 10.69
N ALA A 28 26.64 12.25 10.14
CA ALA A 28 25.86 13.37 10.65
C ALA A 28 25.57 13.11 12.14
N ARG A 29 25.84 14.07 13.01
CA ARG A 29 25.35 14.02 14.39
C ARG A 29 23.83 13.88 14.34
N LYS A 30 23.30 12.91 15.08
CA LYS A 30 21.86 12.71 15.21
C LYS A 30 21.20 14.03 15.58
N LYS A 31 20.14 14.40 14.88
CA LYS A 31 19.43 15.65 15.15
C LYS A 31 18.78 15.60 16.53
N LEU A 32 18.71 16.74 17.21
CA LEU A 32 18.01 16.84 18.49
C LEU A 32 16.55 16.39 18.40
N SER A 33 15.89 16.65 17.26
CA SER A 33 14.51 16.18 17.00
C SER A 33 14.41 14.66 16.95
N GLU A 34 15.39 13.98 16.35
CA GLU A 34 15.43 12.51 16.30
C GLU A 34 15.66 11.90 17.69
N MET A 35 16.49 12.54 18.51
CA MET A 35 16.74 12.08 19.89
C MET A 35 15.49 12.25 20.77
N VAL A 36 14.77 13.37 20.63
CA VAL A 36 13.51 13.61 21.34
C VAL A 36 12.42 12.64 20.88
N GLU A 37 12.34 12.39 19.58
CA GLU A 37 11.40 11.42 19.01
C GLU A 37 11.62 10.02 19.60
N GLU A 38 12.87 9.54 19.60
CA GLU A 38 13.20 8.21 20.13
C GLU A 38 12.91 8.07 21.61
N GLU A 39 13.25 9.08 22.41
CA GLU A 39 12.99 9.03 23.84
C GLU A 39 11.49 9.03 24.14
N LEU A 40 10.73 9.90 23.48
CA LEU A 40 9.25 9.91 23.60
C LEU A 40 8.65 8.58 23.12
N GLU A 41 9.13 8.01 22.01
CA GLU A 41 8.68 6.70 21.53
C GLU A 41 8.96 5.61 22.59
N GLN A 42 10.14 5.62 23.22
CA GLN A 42 10.46 4.67 24.28
C GLN A 42 9.56 4.86 25.52
N MET A 43 9.30 6.10 25.94
CA MET A 43 8.40 6.38 27.06
C MET A 43 6.99 5.85 26.78
N ILE A 44 6.48 6.05 25.55
CA ILE A 44 5.17 5.50 25.13
C ILE A 44 5.20 3.97 25.14
N ARG A 45 6.25 3.33 24.62
CA ARG A 45 6.40 1.87 24.59
C ARG A 45 6.56 1.24 25.97
N ARG A 46 7.13 1.97 26.94
CA ARG A 46 7.22 1.56 28.36
C ARG A 46 5.94 1.84 29.13
N HIS A 47 4.88 2.34 28.44
CA HIS A 47 3.60 2.70 29.07
C HIS A 47 3.71 3.79 30.16
N GLU A 48 4.70 4.68 30.04
CA GLU A 48 4.78 5.87 30.91
C GLU A 48 3.63 6.84 30.61
N PHE A 49 3.07 6.75 29.41
CA PHE A 49 1.82 7.40 28.98
C PHE A 49 0.88 6.33 28.42
N GLY A 50 -0.35 6.31 28.91
CA GLY A 50 -1.40 5.40 28.47
C GLY A 50 -2.03 5.83 27.13
N GLU A 51 -2.70 4.90 26.45
CA GLU A 51 -3.46 5.20 25.23
C GLU A 51 -4.56 6.23 25.51
N GLY A 52 -4.66 7.27 24.68
CA GLY A 52 -5.56 8.41 24.86
C GLY A 52 -5.05 9.46 25.86
N GLU A 53 -3.97 9.18 26.59
CA GLU A 53 -3.38 10.14 27.51
C GLU A 53 -2.70 11.30 26.77
N GLN A 54 -2.77 12.49 27.32
CA GLN A 54 -2.09 13.65 26.76
C GLN A 54 -0.61 13.64 27.10
N LEU A 55 0.23 13.84 26.11
CA LEU A 55 1.65 14.14 26.34
C LEU A 55 1.80 15.53 26.99
N PRO A 56 2.93 15.76 27.66
CA PRO A 56 3.28 17.11 28.14
C PRO A 56 3.22 18.13 26.99
N SER A 57 2.91 19.37 27.32
CA SER A 57 2.87 20.47 26.35
C SER A 57 4.24 20.68 25.68
N GLU A 58 4.26 21.28 24.47
CA GLU A 58 5.50 21.62 23.79
C GLU A 58 6.48 22.37 24.74
N ARG A 59 5.97 23.27 25.59
CA ARG A 59 6.78 24.03 26.55
C ARG A 59 7.40 23.12 27.61
N GLU A 60 6.64 22.18 28.13
CA GLU A 60 7.13 21.23 29.14
C GLU A 60 8.17 20.28 28.52
N LEU A 61 7.93 19.79 27.28
CA LEU A 61 8.88 18.96 26.56
C LEU A 61 10.18 19.70 26.22
N MET A 62 10.10 20.98 25.85
CA MET A 62 11.28 21.83 25.64
C MET A 62 12.13 21.94 26.92
N ALA A 63 11.48 22.12 28.06
CA ALA A 63 12.18 22.20 29.34
C ALA A 63 12.76 20.86 29.77
N PHE A 64 12.00 19.77 29.58
CA PHE A 64 12.41 18.41 29.97
C PHE A 64 13.64 17.93 29.18
N PHE A 65 13.61 18.12 27.84
CA PHE A 65 14.70 17.68 26.97
C PHE A 65 15.80 18.75 26.77
N ASN A 66 15.63 19.95 27.31
CA ASN A 66 16.52 21.09 27.09
C ASN A 66 16.78 21.37 25.60
N VAL A 67 15.71 21.43 24.78
CA VAL A 67 15.78 21.66 23.35
C VAL A 67 14.84 22.79 22.90
N GLY A 68 15.10 23.31 21.70
CA GLY A 68 14.25 24.35 21.10
C GLY A 68 12.90 23.82 20.59
N ARG A 69 11.90 24.73 20.46
CA ARG A 69 10.57 24.41 19.94
C ARG A 69 10.57 23.67 18.60
N PRO A 70 11.43 24.03 17.60
CA PRO A 70 11.47 23.30 16.33
C PRO A 70 11.76 21.81 16.52
N SER A 71 12.70 21.43 17.38
CA SER A 71 13.07 20.04 17.64
C SER A 71 11.91 19.24 18.25
N VAL A 72 11.17 19.84 19.20
CA VAL A 72 9.97 19.21 19.79
C VAL A 72 8.88 19.02 18.74
N ARG A 73 8.61 20.04 17.92
CA ARG A 73 7.56 19.95 16.89
C ARG A 73 7.89 18.92 15.80
N GLU A 74 9.14 18.85 15.37
CA GLU A 74 9.59 17.84 14.42
C GLU A 74 9.46 16.42 15.00
N ALA A 75 9.84 16.22 16.27
CA ALA A 75 9.68 14.95 16.96
C ALA A 75 8.21 14.53 17.09
N LEU A 76 7.33 15.44 17.52
CA LEU A 76 5.90 15.17 17.62
C LEU A 76 5.27 14.89 16.23
N ALA A 77 5.70 15.59 15.18
CA ALA A 77 5.28 15.32 13.81
C ALA A 77 5.73 13.93 13.32
N ALA A 78 6.94 13.49 13.69
CA ALA A 78 7.44 12.16 13.39
C ALA A 78 6.64 11.07 14.13
N LEU A 79 6.37 11.26 15.43
CA LEU A 79 5.51 10.34 16.20
C LEU A 79 4.08 10.28 15.66
N LYS A 80 3.54 11.40 15.16
CA LYS A 80 2.23 11.43 14.49
C LYS A 80 2.25 10.58 13.21
N ARG A 81 3.28 10.70 12.36
CA ARG A 81 3.42 9.86 11.16
C ARG A 81 3.48 8.38 11.53
N LYS A 82 4.20 8.02 12.60
CA LYS A 82 4.24 6.64 13.13
C LYS A 82 2.92 6.18 13.77
N GLY A 83 1.91 7.05 13.89
CA GLY A 83 0.63 6.73 14.52
C GLY A 83 0.71 6.53 16.04
N LEU A 84 1.83 6.92 16.66
CA LEU A 84 2.03 6.82 18.10
C LEU A 84 1.39 7.97 18.87
N VAL A 85 1.09 9.07 18.19
CA VAL A 85 0.34 10.19 18.75
C VAL A 85 -0.65 10.77 17.74
N GLN A 86 -1.76 11.27 18.23
CA GLN A 86 -2.70 12.11 17.49
C GLN A 86 -2.53 13.56 17.93
N ILE A 87 -2.55 14.48 16.95
CA ILE A 87 -2.45 15.92 17.20
C ILE A 87 -3.58 16.61 16.44
N ASN A 88 -4.54 17.13 17.16
CA ASN A 88 -5.61 17.97 16.64
C ASN A 88 -5.22 19.45 16.75
N ASN A 89 -5.82 20.32 15.90
CA ASN A 89 -5.52 21.73 15.91
C ASN A 89 -5.84 22.36 17.29
N GLY A 90 -4.83 22.97 17.91
CA GLY A 90 -4.98 23.65 19.20
C GLY A 90 -4.95 22.73 20.43
N GLU A 91 -4.83 21.40 20.24
CA GLU A 91 -4.79 20.45 21.34
C GLU A 91 -3.36 19.94 21.59
N ARG A 92 -3.15 19.39 22.80
CA ARG A 92 -1.93 18.64 23.12
C ARG A 92 -1.93 17.31 22.39
N ALA A 93 -0.74 16.82 22.03
CA ALA A 93 -0.59 15.49 21.48
C ALA A 93 -1.13 14.42 22.46
N ARG A 94 -1.88 13.45 21.96
CA ARG A 94 -2.39 12.31 22.71
C ARG A 94 -1.77 11.03 22.21
N VAL A 95 -1.41 10.13 23.11
CA VAL A 95 -0.91 8.79 22.76
C VAL A 95 -1.98 8.04 22.00
N SER A 96 -1.58 7.43 20.89
CA SER A 96 -2.41 6.54 20.07
C SER A 96 -1.68 5.25 19.75
N ARG A 97 -2.40 4.27 19.24
CA ARG A 97 -1.78 3.08 18.67
C ARG A 97 -1.76 3.18 17.15
N PRO A 98 -0.69 2.71 16.51
CA PRO A 98 -0.69 2.58 15.07
C PRO A 98 -1.87 1.74 14.61
N SER A 99 -2.70 2.31 13.73
CA SER A 99 -3.76 1.56 13.03
C SER A 99 -3.19 0.85 11.81
N ALA A 100 -3.98 -0.08 11.24
CA ALA A 100 -3.66 -0.69 9.95
C ALA A 100 -3.44 0.38 8.86
N ASP A 101 -4.28 1.43 8.85
CA ASP A 101 -4.15 2.55 7.91
C ASP A 101 -2.85 3.33 8.07
N THR A 102 -2.37 3.49 9.31
CA THR A 102 -1.07 4.14 9.57
C THR A 102 0.08 3.34 8.97
N ILE A 103 0.06 2.00 9.14
CA ILE A 103 1.08 1.11 8.57
C ILE A 103 1.10 1.24 7.04
N ILE A 104 -0.07 1.22 6.42
CA ILE A 104 -0.22 1.28 4.97
C ILE A 104 0.13 2.67 4.42
N SER A 105 -0.22 3.75 5.14
CA SER A 105 0.07 5.12 4.68
C SER A 105 1.57 5.39 4.55
N GLU A 106 2.39 4.82 5.43
CA GLU A 106 3.86 4.91 5.35
C GLU A 106 4.42 4.25 4.08
N LEU A 107 3.75 3.22 3.54
CA LEU A 107 4.14 2.55 2.31
C LEU A 107 3.68 3.28 1.05
N SER A 108 2.69 4.16 1.14
CA SER A 108 2.02 4.75 -0.03
C SER A 108 2.94 5.59 -0.92
N GLY A 109 3.90 6.29 -0.34
CA GLY A 109 4.91 7.04 -1.11
C GLY A 109 5.75 6.13 -1.98
N MET A 110 6.32 5.08 -1.38
CA MET A 110 7.17 4.10 -2.08
C MET A 110 6.36 3.31 -3.12
N ALA A 111 5.11 2.97 -2.83
CA ALA A 111 4.23 2.27 -3.76
C ALA A 111 3.96 3.10 -5.02
N LYS A 112 3.69 4.41 -4.87
CA LYS A 112 3.50 5.33 -6.00
C LYS A 112 4.74 5.43 -6.87
N ASP A 113 5.92 5.56 -6.26
CA ASP A 113 7.18 5.59 -6.99
C ASP A 113 7.42 4.27 -7.74
N PHE A 114 7.15 3.12 -7.10
CA PHE A 114 7.30 1.81 -7.72
C PHE A 114 6.36 1.62 -8.92
N LEU A 115 5.14 2.13 -8.88
CA LEU A 115 4.18 2.07 -9.98
C LEU A 115 4.66 2.80 -11.24
N THR A 116 5.56 3.79 -11.11
CA THR A 116 6.14 4.50 -12.26
C THR A 116 7.23 3.69 -12.97
N HIS A 117 7.78 2.64 -12.36
CA HIS A 117 8.80 1.79 -12.96
C HIS A 117 8.21 0.85 -14.02
N PRO A 118 9.00 0.46 -15.03
CA PRO A 118 8.57 -0.56 -16.00
C PRO A 118 8.12 -1.84 -15.30
N GLY A 119 6.89 -2.26 -15.57
CA GLY A 119 6.31 -3.46 -14.94
C GLY A 119 5.70 -3.25 -13.54
N GLY A 120 5.84 -2.07 -12.94
CA GLY A 120 5.32 -1.79 -11.59
C GLY A 120 3.83 -2.09 -11.45
N ILE A 121 3.01 -1.62 -12.39
CA ILE A 121 1.56 -1.92 -12.41
C ILE A 121 1.29 -3.43 -12.45
N ALA A 122 2.02 -4.17 -13.30
CA ALA A 122 1.82 -5.63 -13.43
C ALA A 122 2.15 -6.37 -12.12
N HIS A 123 3.15 -5.93 -11.36
CA HIS A 123 3.45 -6.52 -10.06
C HIS A 123 2.35 -6.25 -9.03
N PHE A 124 1.75 -5.05 -9.02
CA PHE A 124 0.62 -4.76 -8.14
C PHE A 124 -0.66 -5.49 -8.58
N GLU A 125 -0.91 -5.66 -9.89
CA GLU A 125 -2.00 -6.50 -10.41
C GLU A 125 -1.81 -7.96 -9.97
N GLN A 126 -0.59 -8.49 -10.01
CA GLN A 126 -0.27 -9.84 -9.55
C GLN A 126 -0.46 -9.98 -8.04
N LEU A 127 -0.02 -8.99 -7.25
CA LEU A 127 -0.28 -8.95 -5.81
C LEU A 127 -1.78 -8.94 -5.51
N ARG A 128 -2.56 -8.11 -6.22
CA ARG A 128 -4.01 -8.05 -6.10
C ARG A 128 -4.66 -9.42 -6.37
N LEU A 129 -4.26 -10.05 -7.49
CA LEU A 129 -4.78 -11.35 -7.87
C LEU A 129 -4.53 -12.39 -6.77
N PHE A 130 -3.30 -12.50 -6.28
CA PHE A 130 -2.93 -13.45 -5.23
C PHE A 130 -3.70 -13.20 -3.93
N PHE A 131 -3.78 -11.93 -3.53
CA PHE A 131 -4.43 -11.53 -2.29
C PHE A 131 -5.95 -11.73 -2.34
N GLU A 132 -6.62 -11.25 -3.39
CA GLU A 132 -8.06 -11.38 -3.52
C GLU A 132 -8.51 -12.83 -3.81
N SER A 133 -7.70 -13.66 -4.49
CA SER A 133 -7.95 -15.10 -4.61
C SER A 133 -8.04 -15.77 -3.24
N SER A 134 -7.17 -15.40 -2.31
CA SER A 134 -7.25 -15.91 -0.93
C SER A 134 -8.49 -15.41 -0.20
N LEU A 135 -8.88 -14.15 -0.39
CA LEU A 135 -10.06 -13.57 0.24
C LEU A 135 -11.35 -14.21 -0.26
N VAL A 136 -11.50 -14.42 -1.57
CA VAL A 136 -12.73 -15.00 -2.15
C VAL A 136 -12.88 -16.47 -1.78
N ARG A 137 -11.80 -17.23 -1.70
CA ARG A 137 -11.81 -18.61 -1.19
C ARG A 137 -12.28 -18.64 0.26
N TYR A 138 -11.68 -17.79 1.10
CA TYR A 138 -12.08 -17.66 2.49
C TYR A 138 -13.57 -17.27 2.63
N ALA A 139 -14.04 -16.35 1.80
CA ALA A 139 -15.44 -15.95 1.79
C ALA A 139 -16.37 -17.12 1.41
N ALA A 140 -16.02 -17.94 0.43
CA ALA A 140 -16.83 -19.11 0.05
C ALA A 140 -16.90 -20.14 1.20
N GLU A 141 -15.83 -20.31 1.96
CA GLU A 141 -15.76 -21.28 3.07
C GLU A 141 -16.43 -20.78 4.36
N HIS A 142 -16.34 -19.46 4.65
CA HIS A 142 -16.59 -18.95 6.01
C HIS A 142 -17.59 -17.78 6.09
N ALA A 143 -17.99 -17.15 4.98
CA ALA A 143 -18.90 -15.99 5.02
C ALA A 143 -20.24 -16.37 5.69
N THR A 144 -20.74 -15.50 6.57
CA THR A 144 -22.10 -15.65 7.13
C THR A 144 -23.14 -15.24 6.09
N ASP A 145 -24.40 -15.60 6.33
CA ASP A 145 -25.50 -15.22 5.44
C ASP A 145 -25.68 -13.70 5.40
N GLU A 146 -25.42 -13.00 6.51
CA GLU A 146 -25.42 -11.54 6.57
C GLU A 146 -24.30 -10.93 5.70
N GLN A 147 -23.11 -11.53 5.71
CA GLN A 147 -22.00 -11.08 4.87
C GLN A 147 -22.27 -11.33 3.38
N ILE A 148 -22.91 -12.45 3.04
CA ILE A 148 -23.38 -12.73 1.68
C ILE A 148 -24.47 -11.73 1.25
N ALA A 149 -25.36 -11.34 2.17
CA ALA A 149 -26.36 -10.30 1.89
C ALA A 149 -25.70 -8.94 1.63
N LEU A 150 -24.62 -8.59 2.32
CA LEU A 150 -23.83 -7.36 2.04
C LEU A 150 -23.20 -7.40 0.64
N LEU A 151 -22.63 -8.53 0.21
CA LEU A 151 -22.13 -8.71 -1.16
C LEU A 151 -23.25 -8.54 -2.19
N THR A 152 -24.43 -9.09 -1.92
CA THR A 152 -25.59 -8.94 -2.79
C THR A 152 -26.02 -7.48 -2.92
N LYS A 153 -26.04 -6.74 -1.80
CA LYS A 153 -26.34 -5.31 -1.80
C LYS A 153 -25.29 -4.51 -2.58
N ALA A 154 -24.02 -4.86 -2.46
CA ALA A 154 -22.96 -4.23 -3.26
C ALA A 154 -23.17 -4.48 -4.76
N LEU A 155 -23.61 -5.69 -5.18
CA LEU A 155 -24.00 -5.97 -6.56
C LEU A 155 -25.16 -5.12 -7.03
N GLU A 156 -26.19 -4.91 -6.22
CA GLU A 156 -27.34 -4.06 -6.57
C GLU A 156 -26.90 -2.62 -6.86
N ILE A 157 -26.03 -2.06 -6.02
CA ILE A 157 -25.46 -0.71 -6.21
C ILE A 157 -24.59 -0.68 -7.49
N ASN A 158 -23.81 -1.73 -7.73
CA ASN A 158 -22.95 -1.84 -8.91
C ASN A 158 -23.78 -1.86 -10.20
N SER A 159 -24.94 -2.60 -10.21
CA SER A 159 -25.86 -2.64 -11.36
C SER A 159 -26.49 -1.29 -11.70
N GLN A 160 -26.70 -0.43 -10.71
CA GLN A 160 -27.29 0.90 -10.89
C GLN A 160 -26.30 1.95 -11.37
N SER A 161 -25.01 1.58 -11.44
CA SER A 161 -23.89 2.50 -11.72
C SER A 161 -23.29 2.29 -13.11
N LEU A 162 -23.82 1.39 -13.94
CA LEU A 162 -23.20 0.96 -15.20
C LEU A 162 -22.94 2.09 -16.20
N ASP A 163 -23.79 3.10 -16.22
CA ASP A 163 -23.74 4.24 -17.16
C ASP A 163 -22.91 5.41 -16.63
N ASP A 164 -22.54 5.43 -15.35
CA ASP A 164 -21.71 6.44 -14.71
C ASP A 164 -20.41 5.81 -14.22
N ASN A 165 -19.33 6.06 -14.93
CA ASN A 165 -18.05 5.44 -14.62
C ASN A 165 -17.51 5.81 -13.24
N ALA A 166 -17.74 7.03 -12.76
CA ALA A 166 -17.27 7.45 -11.44
C ALA A 166 -18.05 6.72 -10.33
N LEU A 167 -19.36 6.53 -10.51
CA LEU A 167 -20.16 5.75 -9.60
C LEU A 167 -19.83 4.26 -9.69
N PHE A 168 -19.60 3.75 -10.91
CA PHE A 168 -19.21 2.35 -11.11
C PHE A 168 -17.92 2.01 -10.40
N ILE A 169 -16.87 2.82 -10.56
CA ILE A 169 -15.58 2.61 -9.87
C ILE A 169 -15.77 2.57 -8.35
N ARG A 170 -16.60 3.47 -7.80
CA ARG A 170 -16.86 3.48 -6.35
C ARG A 170 -17.58 2.22 -5.88
N SER A 171 -18.60 1.76 -6.61
CA SER A 171 -19.34 0.56 -6.28
C SER A 171 -18.54 -0.71 -6.50
N ASP A 172 -17.65 -0.73 -7.50
CA ASP A 172 -16.68 -1.80 -7.76
C ASP A 172 -15.68 -1.96 -6.58
N VAL A 173 -15.10 -0.83 -6.16
CA VAL A 173 -14.24 -0.80 -4.97
C VAL A 173 -14.98 -1.29 -3.73
N GLU A 174 -16.23 -0.86 -3.54
CA GLU A 174 -17.04 -1.27 -2.39
C GLU A 174 -17.35 -2.78 -2.41
N PHE A 175 -17.63 -3.36 -3.58
CA PHE A 175 -17.82 -4.80 -3.73
C PHE A 175 -16.58 -5.59 -3.24
N HIS A 176 -15.41 -5.22 -3.71
CA HIS A 176 -14.16 -5.87 -3.31
C HIS A 176 -13.80 -5.58 -1.84
N ARG A 177 -14.18 -4.38 -1.32
CA ARG A 177 -13.99 -4.04 0.10
C ARG A 177 -14.78 -4.98 1.01
N VAL A 178 -16.03 -5.30 0.65
CA VAL A 178 -16.85 -6.25 1.41
C VAL A 178 -16.18 -7.64 1.46
N LEU A 179 -15.58 -8.10 0.36
CA LEU A 179 -14.81 -9.34 0.36
C LEU A 179 -13.62 -9.30 1.35
N ALA A 180 -12.91 -8.18 1.39
CA ALA A 180 -11.75 -8.01 2.29
C ALA A 180 -12.15 -7.88 3.77
N GLU A 181 -13.39 -7.51 4.06
CA GLU A 181 -13.94 -7.38 5.41
C GLU A 181 -14.35 -8.73 6.02
N ILE A 182 -14.74 -9.71 5.20
CA ILE A 182 -15.23 -11.02 5.66
C ILE A 182 -14.30 -11.72 6.65
N PRO A 183 -12.96 -11.74 6.46
CA PRO A 183 -12.07 -12.35 7.44
C PRO A 183 -11.98 -11.63 8.80
N GLY A 184 -12.53 -10.42 8.93
CA GLY A 184 -12.50 -9.63 10.17
C GLY A 184 -11.11 -9.11 10.57
N ASN A 185 -10.14 -9.14 9.66
CA ASN A 185 -8.78 -8.66 9.93
C ASN A 185 -8.58 -7.24 9.37
N PRO A 186 -8.39 -6.21 10.23
CA PRO A 186 -8.26 -4.83 9.78
C PRO A 186 -7.03 -4.59 8.90
N ILE A 187 -5.98 -5.42 9.00
CA ILE A 187 -4.80 -5.33 8.12
C ILE A 187 -5.18 -5.72 6.69
N PHE A 188 -6.01 -6.75 6.51
CA PHE A 188 -6.46 -7.18 5.17
C PHE A 188 -7.27 -6.08 4.49
N MET A 189 -8.18 -5.46 5.23
CA MET A 189 -8.95 -4.31 4.75
C MET A 189 -8.05 -3.15 4.32
N ALA A 190 -7.11 -2.75 5.17
CA ALA A 190 -6.22 -1.62 4.89
C ALA A 190 -5.30 -1.89 3.67
N ILE A 191 -4.75 -3.11 3.56
CA ILE A 191 -3.96 -3.52 2.39
C ILE A 191 -4.81 -3.46 1.13
N HIS A 192 -6.04 -4.01 1.17
CA HIS A 192 -6.92 -4.06 0.02
C HIS A 192 -7.29 -2.66 -0.49
N VAL A 193 -7.73 -1.77 0.41
CA VAL A 193 -8.09 -0.38 0.08
C VAL A 193 -6.89 0.34 -0.56
N ALA A 194 -5.71 0.28 0.05
CA ALA A 194 -4.52 0.94 -0.46
C ALA A 194 -4.11 0.39 -1.84
N LEU A 195 -4.15 -0.93 -2.02
CA LEU A 195 -3.80 -1.58 -3.28
C LEU A 195 -4.73 -1.14 -4.41
N LEU A 196 -6.03 -1.04 -4.16
CA LEU A 196 -6.99 -0.52 -5.13
C LEU A 196 -6.76 0.96 -5.44
N ASP A 197 -6.57 1.80 -4.42
CA ASP A 197 -6.31 3.23 -4.61
C ASP A 197 -5.07 3.47 -5.48
N TRP A 198 -3.98 2.71 -5.25
CA TRP A 198 -2.77 2.82 -6.05
C TRP A 198 -2.97 2.38 -7.49
N LEU A 199 -3.67 1.27 -7.72
CA LEU A 199 -3.95 0.78 -9.08
C LEU A 199 -4.92 1.70 -9.83
N ILE A 200 -5.96 2.22 -9.17
CA ILE A 200 -6.92 3.16 -9.77
C ILE A 200 -6.22 4.47 -10.15
N ALA A 201 -5.36 5.00 -9.25
CA ALA A 201 -4.60 6.22 -9.54
C ALA A 201 -3.63 6.09 -10.73
N ALA A 202 -3.20 4.87 -11.05
CA ALA A 202 -2.33 4.58 -12.19
C ALA A 202 -3.09 4.35 -13.51
N ARG A 203 -4.45 4.31 -13.50
CA ARG A 203 -5.25 4.09 -14.70
C ARG A 203 -5.21 5.30 -15.64
N PRO A 204 -5.18 5.07 -16.98
CA PRO A 204 -5.31 6.16 -17.94
C PRO A 204 -6.70 6.80 -17.88
N SER A 205 -6.76 8.10 -18.12
CA SER A 205 -8.04 8.79 -18.34
C SER A 205 -8.62 8.39 -19.69
N VAL A 206 -9.86 7.93 -19.69
CA VAL A 206 -10.62 7.52 -20.89
C VAL A 206 -12.04 8.07 -20.85
N PRO A 207 -12.69 8.32 -22.00
CA PRO A 207 -14.07 8.76 -22.04
C PRO A 207 -15.03 7.68 -21.49
N ASP A 208 -16.06 8.08 -20.74
CA ASP A 208 -17.04 7.19 -20.10
C ASP A 208 -17.71 6.25 -21.08
N ARG A 209 -18.03 6.73 -22.28
CA ARG A 209 -18.64 5.92 -23.36
C ARG A 209 -17.82 4.69 -23.76
N GLU A 210 -16.52 4.66 -23.50
CA GLU A 210 -15.65 3.52 -23.80
C GLU A 210 -15.67 2.48 -22.67
N LEU A 211 -16.28 2.79 -21.54
CA LEU A 211 -16.26 1.98 -20.31
C LEU A 211 -17.58 1.25 -20.02
N HIS A 212 -18.69 1.63 -20.66
CA HIS A 212 -19.99 0.99 -20.41
C HIS A 212 -19.96 -0.54 -20.60
N GLU A 213 -19.42 -1.03 -21.72
CA GLU A 213 -19.28 -2.48 -21.97
C GLU A 213 -18.36 -3.14 -20.95
N HIS A 214 -17.29 -2.47 -20.55
CA HIS A 214 -16.38 -2.95 -19.51
C HIS A 214 -17.08 -3.03 -18.14
N ASN A 215 -17.82 -1.99 -17.76
CA ASN A 215 -18.58 -1.95 -16.51
C ASN A 215 -19.62 -3.08 -16.46
N ASN A 216 -20.37 -3.27 -17.55
CA ASN A 216 -21.34 -4.36 -17.64
C ASN A 216 -20.67 -5.74 -17.55
N LEU A 217 -19.54 -5.96 -18.23
CA LEU A 217 -18.79 -7.21 -18.15
C LEU A 217 -18.30 -7.46 -16.71
N SER A 218 -17.74 -6.45 -16.04
CA SER A 218 -17.28 -6.54 -14.66
C SER A 218 -18.45 -6.91 -13.72
N TYR A 219 -19.59 -6.26 -13.87
CA TYR A 219 -20.79 -6.57 -13.10
C TYR A 219 -21.25 -8.02 -13.29
N GLN A 220 -21.32 -8.53 -14.54
CA GLN A 220 -21.68 -9.93 -14.79
C GLN A 220 -20.69 -10.91 -14.13
N GLN A 221 -19.42 -10.57 -14.11
CA GLN A 221 -18.39 -11.38 -13.45
C GLN A 221 -18.53 -11.35 -11.93
N HIS A 222 -18.91 -10.22 -11.33
CA HIS A 222 -19.20 -10.13 -9.90
C HIS A 222 -20.40 -11.03 -9.50
N ILE A 223 -21.45 -11.13 -10.33
CA ILE A 223 -22.55 -12.06 -10.09
C ILE A 223 -22.03 -13.50 -9.97
N VAL A 224 -21.17 -13.92 -10.89
CA VAL A 224 -20.59 -15.27 -10.87
C VAL A 224 -19.77 -15.53 -9.60
N ILE A 225 -19.02 -14.51 -9.11
CA ILE A 225 -18.26 -14.61 -7.86
C ILE A 225 -19.22 -14.80 -6.68
N VAL A 226 -20.26 -13.97 -6.55
CA VAL A 226 -21.21 -14.06 -5.43
C VAL A 226 -21.98 -15.38 -5.46
N ASP A 227 -22.38 -15.85 -6.64
CA ASP A 227 -23.06 -17.13 -6.79
C ASP A 227 -22.18 -18.32 -6.37
N ALA A 228 -20.87 -18.26 -6.67
CA ALA A 228 -19.93 -19.27 -6.22
C ALA A 228 -19.76 -19.26 -4.68
N ILE A 229 -19.70 -18.07 -4.08
CA ILE A 229 -19.65 -17.90 -2.61
C ILE A 229 -20.91 -18.45 -1.96
N ARG A 230 -22.11 -18.17 -2.51
CA ARG A 230 -23.39 -18.72 -2.04
C ARG A 230 -23.43 -20.24 -2.12
N GLN A 231 -22.83 -20.82 -3.16
CA GLN A 231 -22.73 -22.27 -3.35
C GLN A 231 -21.67 -22.91 -2.45
N ARG A 232 -20.93 -22.13 -1.68
CA ARG A 232 -19.84 -22.62 -0.83
C ARG A 232 -18.77 -23.38 -1.62
N ASP A 233 -18.49 -22.92 -2.85
CA ASP A 233 -17.49 -23.52 -3.74
C ASP A 233 -16.27 -22.57 -3.87
N PRO A 234 -15.20 -22.78 -3.05
CA PRO A 234 -14.02 -21.91 -3.06
C PRO A 234 -13.23 -21.98 -4.37
N ASP A 235 -13.22 -23.12 -5.05
CA ASP A 235 -12.51 -23.28 -6.31
C ASP A 235 -13.22 -22.56 -7.46
N LYS A 236 -14.57 -22.59 -7.47
CA LYS A 236 -15.38 -21.84 -8.44
C LYS A 236 -15.27 -20.34 -8.18
N ALA A 237 -15.31 -19.91 -6.92
CA ALA A 237 -15.18 -18.51 -6.54
C ALA A 237 -13.81 -17.93 -6.95
N ASP A 238 -12.72 -18.67 -6.72
CA ASP A 238 -11.38 -18.31 -7.14
C ASP A 238 -11.26 -18.18 -8.66
N ARG A 239 -11.73 -19.19 -9.42
CA ARG A 239 -11.71 -19.13 -10.90
C ARG A 239 -12.52 -17.94 -11.43
N ALA A 240 -13.68 -17.65 -10.84
CA ALA A 240 -14.50 -16.50 -11.22
C ALA A 240 -13.78 -15.18 -10.97
N LEU A 241 -13.14 -15.02 -9.79
CA LEU A 241 -12.36 -13.84 -9.46
C LEU A 241 -11.14 -13.68 -10.37
N GLN A 242 -10.39 -14.74 -10.64
CA GLN A 242 -9.25 -14.69 -11.56
C GLN A 242 -9.68 -14.26 -12.97
N THR A 243 -10.81 -14.75 -13.46
CA THR A 243 -11.40 -14.34 -14.75
C THR A 243 -11.72 -12.85 -14.74
N HIS A 244 -12.34 -12.36 -13.68
CA HIS A 244 -12.68 -10.95 -13.50
C HIS A 244 -11.43 -10.07 -13.49
N LEU A 245 -10.47 -10.31 -12.59
CA LEU A 245 -9.28 -9.47 -12.44
C LEU A 245 -8.39 -9.47 -13.69
N ASN A 246 -8.25 -10.61 -14.38
CA ASN A 246 -7.54 -10.70 -15.64
C ASN A 246 -8.23 -9.89 -16.76
N SER A 247 -9.57 -9.92 -16.81
CA SER A 247 -10.37 -9.11 -17.75
C SER A 247 -10.17 -7.62 -17.50
N VAL A 248 -10.26 -7.18 -16.24
CA VAL A 248 -10.03 -5.78 -15.84
C VAL A 248 -8.63 -5.33 -16.25
N SER A 249 -7.60 -6.11 -15.91
CA SER A 249 -6.21 -5.78 -16.24
C SER A 249 -5.98 -5.71 -17.76
N ALA A 250 -6.56 -6.62 -18.54
CA ALA A 250 -6.45 -6.63 -20.00
C ALA A 250 -7.08 -5.37 -20.62
N THR A 251 -8.27 -4.98 -20.13
CA THR A 251 -8.97 -3.78 -20.59
C THR A 251 -8.15 -2.52 -20.33
N TRP A 252 -7.67 -2.32 -19.10
CA TRP A 252 -6.90 -1.11 -18.77
C TRP A 252 -5.57 -1.04 -19.52
N ARG A 253 -4.90 -2.16 -19.77
CA ARG A 253 -3.69 -2.20 -20.63
C ARG A 253 -4.00 -1.86 -22.08
N ALA A 254 -5.13 -2.31 -22.63
CA ALA A 254 -5.54 -1.97 -24.00
C ALA A 254 -5.86 -0.48 -24.14
N LEU A 255 -6.59 0.09 -23.19
CA LEU A 255 -6.94 1.52 -23.14
C LEU A 255 -5.71 2.40 -22.99
N GLY A 256 -4.75 2.01 -22.14
CA GLY A 256 -3.49 2.73 -21.98
C GLY A 256 -2.66 2.81 -23.27
N LYS A 257 -2.57 1.71 -24.03
CA LYS A 257 -1.89 1.68 -25.34
C LYS A 257 -2.58 2.57 -26.37
N LYS A 258 -3.93 2.63 -26.36
CA LYS A 258 -4.72 3.50 -27.27
C LYS A 258 -4.48 4.97 -26.96
N SER A 259 -4.47 5.35 -25.69
CA SER A 259 -4.23 6.73 -25.24
C SER A 259 -2.82 7.22 -25.60
N GLN A 260 -1.79 6.37 -25.57
CA GLN A 260 -0.42 6.71 -25.95
C GLN A 260 -0.25 6.92 -27.45
N LYS A 261 -1.04 6.24 -28.31
CA LYS A 261 -0.98 6.40 -29.78
C LYS A 261 -1.70 7.67 -30.27
N MET A 262 -2.52 8.28 -29.44
CA MET A 262 -3.30 9.48 -29.77
C MET A 262 -2.61 10.80 -29.33
N ARG A 263 -1.51 10.70 -28.60
CA ARG A 263 -0.62 11.83 -28.22
C ARG A 263 0.59 11.93 -29.13
#